data_4c0ad55e70317c8de9692ef74cce5067
#
_entry.id   4c0ad55e70317c8de9692ef74cce5067
#
_cell.length_a   1.000
_cell.length_b   1.000
_cell.length_c   1.000
_cell.angle_alpha   90.00
_cell.angle_beta   90.00
_cell.angle_gamma   90.00
#
_symmetry.space_group_name_H-M   'P 1'
#
loop_
_entity.id
_entity.type
_entity.pdbx_description
1 polymer ?
#
loop_
_entity_poly.entity_id
_entity_poly.type
_entity_poly.pdbx_seq_one_letter_code
_entity_poly.pdbx_strand_id
1 'polypeptide(L)'
;MRKLPTKLSNGKYKTNLRYPKKFKEITGISSEKFQKTFTTRQLAIKAENEMKKKIAKVLREENANSLELKGQIKFKEFYKSKWLPRYELGQTTRSHKAPSDITIINTKNLFRLHILPIFGEYAMSYLNANTEIISDELTKKSKEYANIKIIKCYVRSMFDIAEVLNYIEFNRTTKIIQSITAPKKVALEEKRIREGKQALSSKELTDWLDAVRDDFNDQLLSFHDYTLFMLTLYLGDRKSETYALQWKYIDFENQTVRLKYALDKHTKKKFTKGRKDTIIQVPEIVMTLLQEWKSVQAEQLLKLKIKQTPDQYLFSYSKPSGEVNCPVHTDYLNYRINSIKKRHPIWFI
;
A
#
# COMPACT_ATOMS: atom_id res chain seq x y z
N MET A 1 -47.44 -10.53 -3.35
CA MET A 1 -48.88 -10.53 -2.88
C MET A 1 -48.90 -10.98 -1.40
N ARG A 2 -49.51 -10.18 -0.51
CA ARG A 2 -49.76 -10.63 0.90
C ARG A 2 -50.80 -11.76 0.86
N LYS A 3 -50.43 -12.98 1.23
CA LYS A 3 -51.39 -14.06 1.47
C LYS A 3 -52.18 -13.72 2.75
N LEU A 4 -53.44 -13.40 2.59
CA LEU A 4 -54.38 -13.10 3.70
C LEU A 4 -54.81 -14.42 4.37
N PRO A 5 -55.29 -14.37 5.64
CA PRO A 5 -55.89 -15.54 6.28
C PRO A 5 -57.00 -16.17 5.43
N THR A 6 -56.97 -17.47 5.33
CA THR A 6 -57.91 -18.23 4.44
C THR A 6 -59.21 -18.54 5.18
N LYS A 7 -60.38 -18.26 4.56
CA LYS A 7 -61.69 -18.63 5.10
C LYS A 7 -61.87 -20.12 4.89
N LEU A 8 -62.25 -20.85 5.97
CA LEU A 8 -62.55 -22.28 5.93
C LEU A 8 -64.04 -22.49 5.69
N SER A 9 -64.44 -23.72 5.29
CA SER A 9 -65.85 -24.13 5.07
C SER A 9 -66.74 -23.94 6.27
N ASN A 10 -66.19 -24.02 7.51
CA ASN A 10 -66.94 -23.79 8.75
C ASN A 10 -67.03 -22.28 9.16
N GLY A 11 -66.76 -21.38 8.25
CA GLY A 11 -66.87 -19.95 8.49
C GLY A 11 -65.70 -19.31 9.27
N LYS A 12 -64.75 -20.10 9.79
CA LYS A 12 -63.58 -19.63 10.53
C LYS A 12 -62.45 -19.22 9.61
N TYR A 13 -61.46 -18.47 10.11
CA TYR A 13 -60.30 -18.00 9.38
C TYR A 13 -59.03 -18.62 9.88
N LYS A 14 -58.24 -19.24 8.98
CA LYS A 14 -56.96 -19.89 9.28
C LYS A 14 -55.79 -18.98 8.91
N THR A 15 -54.87 -18.79 9.85
CA THR A 15 -53.58 -18.08 9.58
C THR A 15 -52.69 -18.94 8.67
N ASN A 16 -51.84 -18.30 7.88
CA ASN A 16 -50.95 -18.95 6.91
C ASN A 16 -49.58 -18.26 6.83
N LEU A 17 -49.02 -17.94 7.99
CA LEU A 17 -47.69 -17.32 8.06
C LEU A 17 -46.62 -18.39 8.07
N ARG A 18 -45.69 -18.33 7.10
CA ARG A 18 -44.54 -19.25 7.05
C ARG A 18 -43.45 -18.76 8.01
N TYR A 19 -42.88 -19.70 8.77
CA TYR A 19 -41.72 -19.40 9.61
C TYR A 19 -40.46 -19.28 8.76
N PRO A 20 -39.59 -18.25 8.95
CA PRO A 20 -38.24 -18.22 8.36
C PRO A 20 -37.41 -19.39 8.86
N LYS A 21 -36.54 -19.94 8.00
CA LYS A 21 -35.67 -21.08 8.34
C LYS A 21 -34.85 -20.80 9.60
N LYS A 22 -34.18 -19.62 9.67
CA LYS A 22 -33.37 -19.20 10.80
C LYS A 22 -34.16 -19.10 12.11
N PHE A 23 -35.43 -18.63 12.06
CA PHE A 23 -36.29 -18.59 13.24
C PHE A 23 -36.62 -20.00 13.75
N LYS A 24 -36.84 -20.96 12.89
CA LYS A 24 -37.06 -22.36 13.24
C LYS A 24 -35.82 -22.97 13.91
N GLU A 25 -34.64 -22.73 13.34
CA GLU A 25 -33.35 -23.19 13.90
C GLU A 25 -33.13 -22.67 15.32
N ILE A 26 -33.39 -21.38 15.54
CA ILE A 26 -33.20 -20.74 16.86
C ILE A 26 -34.23 -21.24 17.90
N THR A 27 -35.49 -21.40 17.50
CA THR A 27 -36.60 -21.69 18.42
C THR A 27 -36.91 -23.18 18.54
N GLY A 28 -36.31 -24.04 17.72
CA GLY A 28 -36.58 -25.49 17.69
C GLY A 28 -37.95 -25.84 17.14
N ILE A 29 -38.70 -24.91 16.52
CA ILE A 29 -40.02 -25.14 15.97
C ILE A 29 -39.91 -26.04 14.73
N SER A 30 -40.52 -27.24 14.78
CA SER A 30 -40.52 -28.16 13.65
C SER A 30 -41.52 -27.80 12.54
N SER A 31 -42.61 -27.11 12.87
CA SER A 31 -43.66 -26.75 11.91
C SER A 31 -43.18 -25.72 10.88
N GLU A 32 -43.66 -25.84 9.63
CA GLU A 32 -43.34 -24.91 8.55
C GLU A 32 -44.08 -23.58 8.64
N LYS A 33 -45.26 -23.59 9.30
CA LYS A 33 -46.16 -22.43 9.30
C LYS A 33 -46.81 -22.24 10.66
N PHE A 34 -47.05 -20.97 10.99
CA PHE A 34 -47.94 -20.57 12.07
C PHE A 34 -49.38 -20.76 11.57
N GLN A 35 -50.02 -21.84 12.01
CA GLN A 35 -51.39 -22.16 11.63
C GLN A 35 -52.28 -22.21 12.88
N LYS A 36 -53.18 -21.22 13.00
CA LYS A 36 -54.22 -21.14 14.04
C LYS A 36 -55.54 -20.73 13.39
N THR A 37 -56.66 -21.17 13.96
CA THR A 37 -58.01 -20.85 13.46
C THR A 37 -58.69 -19.87 14.40
N PHE A 38 -59.35 -18.85 13.85
CA PHE A 38 -60.01 -17.76 14.51
C PHE A 38 -61.45 -17.58 14.00
N THR A 39 -62.30 -17.03 14.83
CA THR A 39 -63.70 -16.77 14.50
C THR A 39 -63.88 -15.63 13.51
N THR A 40 -62.99 -14.63 13.52
CA THR A 40 -63.03 -13.48 12.64
C THR A 40 -61.72 -13.30 11.86
N ARG A 41 -61.82 -12.68 10.68
CA ARG A 41 -60.65 -12.34 9.84
C ARG A 41 -59.71 -11.36 10.57
N GLN A 42 -60.28 -10.42 11.31
CA GLN A 42 -59.49 -9.41 12.03
C GLN A 42 -58.62 -10.06 13.15
N LEU A 43 -59.15 -11.02 13.88
CA LEU A 43 -58.42 -11.77 14.90
C LEU A 43 -57.28 -12.59 14.27
N ALA A 44 -57.53 -13.23 13.15
CA ALA A 44 -56.49 -13.97 12.42
C ALA A 44 -55.33 -13.05 11.96
N ILE A 45 -55.66 -11.87 11.43
CA ILE A 45 -54.67 -10.85 10.98
C ILE A 45 -53.88 -10.33 12.21
N LYS A 46 -54.55 -10.04 13.31
CA LYS A 46 -53.91 -9.61 14.58
C LYS A 46 -52.90 -10.65 15.04
N ALA A 47 -53.29 -11.93 15.12
CA ALA A 47 -52.41 -13.01 15.52
C ALA A 47 -51.19 -13.21 14.56
N GLU A 48 -51.38 -13.06 13.27
CA GLU A 48 -50.24 -13.08 12.28
C GLU A 48 -49.29 -11.91 12.55
N ASN A 49 -49.79 -10.71 12.79
CA ASN A 49 -48.99 -9.52 13.07
C ASN A 49 -48.19 -9.65 14.39
N GLU A 50 -48.80 -10.21 15.40
CA GLU A 50 -48.11 -10.51 16.69
C GLU A 50 -47.00 -11.53 16.48
N MET A 51 -47.28 -12.59 15.74
CA MET A 51 -46.25 -13.60 15.41
C MET A 51 -45.11 -13.00 14.57
N LYS A 52 -45.39 -12.13 13.61
CA LYS A 52 -44.35 -11.40 12.84
C LYS A 52 -43.48 -10.55 13.73
N LYS A 53 -44.09 -9.83 14.72
CA LYS A 53 -43.32 -9.07 15.71
C LYS A 53 -42.41 -9.98 16.54
N LYS A 54 -42.94 -11.15 16.98
CA LYS A 54 -42.14 -12.15 17.72
C LYS A 54 -40.99 -12.69 16.89
N ILE A 55 -41.22 -13.05 15.63
CA ILE A 55 -40.17 -13.51 14.72
C ILE A 55 -39.10 -12.43 14.55
N ALA A 56 -39.50 -11.17 14.29
CA ALA A 56 -38.57 -10.08 14.12
C ALA A 56 -37.73 -9.82 15.39
N LYS A 57 -38.33 -9.90 16.56
CA LYS A 57 -37.62 -9.74 17.83
C LYS A 57 -36.57 -10.82 18.04
N VAL A 58 -36.93 -12.10 17.90
CA VAL A 58 -36.00 -13.24 18.07
C VAL A 58 -34.84 -13.17 17.08
N LEU A 59 -35.12 -12.86 15.82
CA LEU A 59 -34.07 -12.73 14.79
C LEU A 59 -33.14 -11.52 15.06
N ARG A 60 -33.68 -10.45 15.61
CA ARG A 60 -32.88 -9.26 15.98
C ARG A 60 -31.96 -9.55 17.17
N GLU A 61 -32.47 -10.20 18.20
CA GLU A 61 -31.70 -10.61 19.39
C GLU A 61 -30.56 -11.58 19.00
N GLU A 62 -30.84 -12.57 18.17
CA GLU A 62 -29.83 -13.51 17.68
C GLU A 62 -28.75 -12.82 16.85
N ASN A 63 -29.15 -11.88 15.97
CA ASN A 63 -28.17 -11.11 15.18
C ASN A 63 -27.32 -10.23 16.10
N ALA A 64 -27.89 -9.62 17.15
CA ALA A 64 -27.14 -8.81 18.11
C ALA A 64 -26.13 -9.68 18.89
N ASN A 65 -26.53 -10.85 19.40
CA ASN A 65 -25.65 -11.79 20.08
C ASN A 65 -24.51 -12.29 19.17
N SER A 66 -24.84 -12.64 17.91
CA SER A 66 -23.84 -13.06 16.93
C SER A 66 -22.84 -11.94 16.60
N LEU A 67 -23.31 -10.70 16.52
CA LEU A 67 -22.47 -9.52 16.29
C LEU A 67 -21.57 -9.24 17.50
N GLU A 68 -22.09 -9.34 18.71
CA GLU A 68 -21.35 -9.17 19.94
C GLU A 68 -20.22 -10.18 20.06
N LEU A 69 -20.51 -11.49 19.86
CA LEU A 69 -19.52 -12.56 19.89
C LEU A 69 -18.43 -12.35 18.83
N LYS A 70 -18.80 -12.01 17.60
CA LYS A 70 -17.82 -11.73 16.55
C LYS A 70 -16.98 -10.51 16.87
N GLY A 71 -17.56 -9.48 17.44
CA GLY A 71 -16.88 -8.24 17.80
C GLY A 71 -15.82 -8.39 18.89
N GLN A 72 -15.85 -9.48 19.68
CA GLN A 72 -14.82 -9.78 20.68
C GLN A 72 -13.47 -10.19 20.08
N ILE A 73 -13.38 -10.43 18.79
CA ILE A 73 -12.11 -10.72 18.13
C ILE A 73 -11.09 -9.61 18.39
N LYS A 74 -9.85 -9.96 18.77
CA LYS A 74 -8.78 -8.99 18.96
C LYS A 74 -8.39 -8.34 17.65
N PHE A 75 -8.02 -7.06 17.70
CA PHE A 75 -7.57 -6.30 16.53
C PHE A 75 -6.43 -7.00 15.77
N LYS A 76 -5.44 -7.57 16.47
CA LYS A 76 -4.34 -8.33 15.87
C LYS A 76 -4.81 -9.61 15.13
N GLU A 77 -5.81 -10.29 15.66
CA GLU A 77 -6.36 -11.51 15.07
C GLU A 77 -7.21 -11.18 13.85
N PHE A 78 -8.02 -10.12 13.94
CA PHE A 78 -8.80 -9.60 12.82
C PHE A 78 -7.86 -9.13 11.69
N TYR A 79 -6.77 -8.42 12.02
CA TYR A 79 -5.72 -8.04 11.06
C TYR A 79 -5.21 -9.26 10.31
N LYS A 80 -4.74 -10.30 11.03
CA LYS A 80 -4.11 -11.48 10.43
C LYS A 80 -5.08 -12.33 9.63
N SER A 81 -6.28 -12.58 10.16
CA SER A 81 -7.22 -13.56 9.61
C SER A 81 -8.21 -12.97 8.61
N LYS A 82 -8.51 -11.67 8.68
CA LYS A 82 -9.59 -11.05 7.89
C LYS A 82 -9.09 -9.95 6.98
N TRP A 83 -8.33 -8.99 7.53
CA TRP A 83 -7.92 -7.80 6.78
C TRP A 83 -6.74 -8.06 5.85
N LEU A 84 -5.65 -8.64 6.34
CA LEU A 84 -4.40 -8.82 5.57
C LEU A 84 -4.60 -9.66 4.29
N PRO A 85 -5.28 -10.82 4.33
CA PRO A 85 -5.52 -11.59 3.10
C PRO A 85 -6.30 -10.80 2.06
N ARG A 86 -7.28 -10.00 2.47
CA ARG A 86 -8.06 -9.14 1.57
C ARG A 86 -7.24 -7.99 1.01
N TYR A 87 -6.34 -7.43 1.82
CA TYR A 87 -5.42 -6.40 1.38
C TYR A 87 -4.47 -6.92 0.30
N GLU A 88 -3.90 -8.10 0.48
CA GLU A 88 -3.02 -8.75 -0.49
C GLU A 88 -3.72 -9.01 -1.84
N LEU A 89 -5.02 -9.29 -1.81
CA LEU A 89 -5.87 -9.44 -3.00
C LEU A 89 -6.37 -8.09 -3.57
N GLY A 90 -6.04 -6.94 -2.96
CA GLY A 90 -6.51 -5.63 -3.40
C GLY A 90 -7.94 -5.26 -3.02
N GLN A 91 -8.63 -6.09 -2.25
CA GLN A 91 -10.05 -5.88 -1.88
C GLN A 91 -10.27 -4.71 -0.91
N THR A 92 -9.22 -4.26 -0.22
CA THR A 92 -9.28 -3.12 0.71
C THR A 92 -8.73 -1.83 0.10
N THR A 93 -8.29 -1.85 -1.16
CA THR A 93 -7.73 -0.70 -1.86
C THR A 93 -8.78 -0.03 -2.74
N ARG A 94 -8.72 1.30 -2.87
CA ARG A 94 -9.64 2.06 -3.73
C ARG A 94 -9.57 1.66 -5.21
N SER A 95 -8.40 1.22 -5.66
CA SER A 95 -8.16 0.82 -7.05
C SER A 95 -8.57 -0.62 -7.34
N HIS A 96 -8.96 -1.38 -6.33
CA HIS A 96 -9.24 -2.82 -6.43
C HIS A 96 -8.12 -3.63 -7.12
N LYS A 97 -6.86 -3.14 -7.00
CA LYS A 97 -5.67 -3.80 -7.52
C LYS A 97 -4.84 -4.34 -6.37
N ALA A 98 -4.32 -5.54 -6.53
CA ALA A 98 -3.38 -6.12 -5.57
C ALA A 98 -2.15 -5.20 -5.44
N PRO A 99 -1.71 -4.91 -4.20
CA PRO A 99 -0.48 -4.15 -3.98
C PRO A 99 0.74 -4.93 -4.46
N SER A 100 1.82 -4.22 -4.76
CA SER A 100 3.10 -4.88 -5.06
C SER A 100 3.68 -5.55 -3.81
N ASP A 101 4.53 -6.58 -3.99
CA ASP A 101 5.19 -7.31 -2.89
C ASP A 101 5.87 -6.37 -1.89
N ILE A 102 6.57 -5.35 -2.41
CA ILE A 102 7.25 -4.35 -1.56
C ILE A 102 6.25 -3.52 -0.74
N THR A 103 5.10 -3.20 -1.31
CA THR A 103 4.03 -2.48 -0.60
C THR A 103 3.44 -3.36 0.50
N ILE A 104 3.24 -4.65 0.22
CA ILE A 104 2.76 -5.63 1.21
C ILE A 104 3.75 -5.74 2.37
N ILE A 105 5.05 -5.90 2.08
CA ILE A 105 6.10 -5.98 3.10
C ILE A 105 6.13 -4.71 3.96
N ASN A 106 6.10 -3.54 3.32
CA ASN A 106 6.10 -2.25 4.03
C ASN A 106 4.84 -2.09 4.90
N THR A 107 3.68 -2.53 4.41
CA THR A 107 2.43 -2.51 5.17
C THR A 107 2.50 -3.44 6.38
N LYS A 108 3.00 -4.67 6.22
CA LYS A 108 3.23 -5.60 7.34
C LYS A 108 4.17 -5.01 8.39
N ASN A 109 5.25 -4.36 7.98
CA ASN A 109 6.17 -3.68 8.88
C ASN A 109 5.50 -2.50 9.60
N LEU A 110 4.70 -1.71 8.90
CA LEU A 110 3.97 -0.59 9.51
C LEU A 110 2.97 -1.07 10.57
N PHE A 111 2.22 -2.14 10.29
CA PHE A 111 1.35 -2.75 11.30
C PHE A 111 2.16 -3.26 12.50
N ARG A 112 3.25 -4.01 12.26
CA ARG A 112 4.10 -4.59 13.31
C ARG A 112 4.71 -3.53 14.22
N LEU A 113 5.19 -2.42 13.65
CA LEU A 113 5.97 -1.41 14.39
C LEU A 113 5.09 -0.30 14.99
N HIS A 114 3.93 0.01 14.38
CA HIS A 114 3.21 1.24 14.71
C HIS A 114 1.72 1.05 15.05
N ILE A 115 1.06 -0.01 14.60
CA ILE A 115 -0.39 -0.19 14.80
C ILE A 115 -0.68 -1.29 15.84
N LEU A 116 -0.11 -2.48 15.64
CA LEU A 116 -0.37 -3.62 16.53
C LEU A 116 0.13 -3.42 17.98
N PRO A 117 1.25 -2.73 18.23
CA PRO A 117 1.65 -2.45 19.62
C PRO A 117 0.65 -1.59 20.38
N ILE A 118 -0.12 -0.77 19.67
CA ILE A 118 -1.10 0.15 20.25
C ILE A 118 -2.47 -0.54 20.40
N PHE A 119 -2.98 -1.12 19.31
CA PHE A 119 -4.37 -1.59 19.24
C PHE A 119 -4.52 -3.11 19.29
N GLY A 120 -3.45 -3.86 19.15
CA GLY A 120 -3.47 -5.30 18.88
C GLY A 120 -4.24 -6.15 19.91
N GLU A 121 -4.19 -5.80 21.17
CA GLU A 121 -4.80 -6.58 22.25
C GLU A 121 -6.26 -6.21 22.53
N TYR A 122 -6.74 -5.10 22.03
CA TYR A 122 -8.14 -4.70 22.20
C TYR A 122 -9.09 -5.48 21.30
N ALA A 123 -10.30 -5.71 21.75
CA ALA A 123 -11.38 -6.23 20.91
C ALA A 123 -11.84 -5.18 19.89
N MET A 124 -12.25 -5.63 18.68
CA MET A 124 -12.73 -4.73 17.62
C MET A 124 -13.96 -3.94 18.05
N SER A 125 -14.93 -4.60 18.70
CA SER A 125 -16.14 -3.95 19.23
C SER A 125 -15.81 -2.93 20.33
N TYR A 126 -14.86 -3.23 21.22
CA TYR A 126 -14.44 -2.34 22.28
C TYR A 126 -13.83 -1.05 21.73
N LEU A 127 -12.88 -1.14 20.78
CA LEU A 127 -12.30 0.04 20.14
C LEU A 127 -13.33 0.86 19.35
N ASN A 128 -14.29 0.19 18.72
CA ASN A 128 -15.35 0.85 17.97
C ASN A 128 -16.35 1.58 18.90
N ALA A 129 -16.54 1.08 20.11
CA ALA A 129 -17.39 1.73 21.14
C ALA A 129 -16.64 2.88 21.83
N ASN A 130 -15.33 2.74 22.08
CA ASN A 130 -14.49 3.69 22.81
C ASN A 130 -13.53 4.41 21.85
N THR A 131 -14.09 5.20 20.94
CA THR A 131 -13.31 5.88 19.88
C THR A 131 -12.31 6.91 20.40
N GLU A 132 -12.46 7.38 21.63
CA GLU A 132 -11.50 8.25 22.34
C GLU A 132 -10.12 7.60 22.46
N ILE A 133 -10.04 6.29 22.74
CA ILE A 133 -8.78 5.56 22.79
C ILE A 133 -8.04 5.67 21.45
N ILE A 134 -8.77 5.53 20.35
CA ILE A 134 -8.18 5.66 19.00
C ILE A 134 -7.71 7.09 18.75
N SER A 135 -8.51 8.08 19.18
CA SER A 135 -8.16 9.50 19.08
C SER A 135 -6.87 9.83 19.81
N ASP A 136 -6.78 9.44 21.07
CA ASP A 136 -5.67 9.79 21.96
C ASP A 136 -4.38 9.11 21.50
N GLU A 137 -4.43 7.83 21.22
CA GLU A 137 -3.25 7.07 20.78
C GLU A 137 -2.74 7.53 19.39
N LEU A 138 -3.64 7.80 18.43
CA LEU A 138 -3.22 8.33 17.14
C LEU A 138 -2.75 9.79 17.23
N THR A 139 -3.33 10.60 18.11
CA THR A 139 -2.85 11.97 18.38
C THR A 139 -1.46 11.95 19.00
N LYS A 140 -1.20 11.09 19.98
CA LYS A 140 0.14 10.88 20.53
C LYS A 140 1.11 10.44 19.43
N LYS A 141 0.72 9.45 18.61
CA LYS A 141 1.53 8.96 17.51
C LYS A 141 1.82 10.01 16.44
N SER A 142 0.91 10.94 16.20
CA SER A 142 1.06 12.02 15.22
C SER A 142 2.17 13.03 15.57
N LYS A 143 2.51 13.14 16.86
CA LYS A 143 3.63 13.97 17.36
C LYS A 143 4.99 13.31 17.14
N GLU A 144 5.02 11.98 17.03
CA GLU A 144 6.24 11.19 16.86
C GLU A 144 6.49 10.80 15.40
N TYR A 145 5.44 10.48 14.66
CA TYR A 145 5.53 9.90 13.32
C TYR A 145 4.95 10.82 12.24
N ALA A 146 5.81 11.31 11.35
CA ALA A 146 5.43 12.31 10.35
C ALA A 146 4.36 11.80 9.36
N ASN A 147 4.42 10.52 8.94
CA ASN A 147 3.46 9.97 7.99
C ASN A 147 2.23 9.33 8.67
N ILE A 148 1.67 10.02 9.67
CA ILE A 148 0.48 9.55 10.39
C ILE A 148 -0.70 9.27 9.45
N LYS A 149 -0.75 9.92 8.28
CA LYS A 149 -1.81 9.73 7.28
C LYS A 149 -1.98 8.26 6.87
N ILE A 150 -0.88 7.53 6.69
CA ILE A 150 -0.92 6.13 6.29
C ILE A 150 -1.44 5.23 7.43
N ILE A 151 -1.03 5.51 8.68
CA ILE A 151 -1.53 4.80 9.86
C ILE A 151 -3.04 5.01 9.99
N LYS A 152 -3.51 6.27 9.93
CA LYS A 152 -4.92 6.64 9.93
C LYS A 152 -5.71 5.89 8.86
N CYS A 153 -5.16 5.80 7.65
CA CYS A 153 -5.80 5.11 6.54
C CYS A 153 -5.97 3.61 6.83
N TYR A 154 -4.95 2.95 7.35
CA TYR A 154 -5.03 1.52 7.65
C TYR A 154 -5.91 1.20 8.86
N VAL A 155 -5.83 2.00 9.93
CA VAL A 155 -6.72 1.83 11.09
C VAL A 155 -8.18 1.98 10.65
N ARG A 156 -8.51 3.02 9.88
CA ARG A 156 -9.87 3.18 9.34
C ARG A 156 -10.29 1.99 8.49
N SER A 157 -9.44 1.54 7.57
CA SER A 157 -9.71 0.39 6.71
C SER A 157 -9.98 -0.91 7.48
N MET A 158 -9.37 -1.08 8.66
CA MET A 158 -9.66 -2.21 9.55
C MET A 158 -11.13 -2.18 10.00
N PHE A 159 -11.64 -1.02 10.43
CA PHE A 159 -13.03 -0.87 10.87
C PHE A 159 -14.03 -0.89 9.70
N ASP A 160 -13.67 -0.34 8.53
CA ASP A 160 -14.48 -0.43 7.32
C ASP A 160 -14.72 -1.91 6.93
N ILE A 161 -13.67 -2.75 6.96
CA ILE A 161 -13.80 -4.18 6.69
C ILE A 161 -14.54 -4.92 7.83
N ALA A 162 -14.37 -4.50 9.07
CA ALA A 162 -15.08 -5.09 10.20
C ALA A 162 -16.60 -4.86 10.11
N GLU A 163 -17.02 -3.69 9.63
CA GLU A 163 -18.42 -3.38 9.33
C GLU A 163 -18.95 -4.25 8.19
N VAL A 164 -18.26 -4.29 7.06
CA VAL A 164 -18.63 -5.11 5.88
C VAL A 164 -18.78 -6.60 6.23
N LEU A 165 -17.95 -7.11 7.14
CA LEU A 165 -17.97 -8.51 7.56
C LEU A 165 -18.88 -8.79 8.78
N ASN A 166 -19.64 -7.79 9.25
CA ASN A 166 -20.51 -7.88 10.43
C ASN A 166 -19.77 -8.32 11.71
N TYR A 167 -18.61 -7.72 11.99
CA TYR A 167 -17.91 -7.78 13.27
C TYR A 167 -18.28 -6.59 14.17
N ILE A 168 -18.72 -5.50 13.56
CA ILE A 168 -19.30 -4.32 14.19
C ILE A 168 -20.54 -3.90 13.39
N GLU A 169 -21.48 -3.21 14.03
CA GLU A 169 -22.71 -2.78 13.38
C GLU A 169 -22.46 -1.66 12.36
N PHE A 170 -21.65 -0.67 12.75
CA PHE A 170 -21.20 0.42 11.89
C PHE A 170 -19.87 0.99 12.40
N ASN A 171 -19.07 1.56 11.50
CA ASN A 171 -17.78 2.14 11.81
C ASN A 171 -17.93 3.53 12.45
N ARG A 172 -17.75 3.61 13.77
CA ARG A 172 -17.79 4.87 14.55
C ARG A 172 -16.49 5.67 14.48
N THR A 173 -15.40 5.06 14.01
CA THR A 173 -14.06 5.63 14.09
C THR A 173 -13.73 6.64 12.98
N THR A 174 -14.50 6.68 11.89
CA THR A 174 -14.17 7.45 10.69
C THR A 174 -13.99 8.94 10.95
N LYS A 175 -14.96 9.58 11.64
CA LYS A 175 -14.90 11.03 11.91
C LYS A 175 -13.75 11.39 12.85
N ILE A 176 -13.55 10.60 13.92
CA ILE A 176 -12.49 10.86 14.89
C ILE A 176 -11.09 10.67 14.28
N ILE A 177 -10.89 9.64 13.45
CA ILE A 177 -9.63 9.45 12.73
C ILE A 177 -9.36 10.59 11.75
N GLN A 178 -10.39 11.12 11.10
CA GLN A 178 -10.25 12.24 10.17
C GLN A 178 -9.78 13.52 10.84
N SER A 179 -10.27 13.82 12.06
CA SER A 179 -9.95 15.05 12.80
C SER A 179 -8.50 15.12 13.29
N ILE A 180 -7.78 14.01 13.38
CA ILE A 180 -6.39 13.97 13.86
C ILE A 180 -5.46 14.70 12.90
N THR A 181 -4.72 15.67 13.38
CA THR A 181 -3.74 16.47 12.64
C THR A 181 -2.39 15.76 12.51
N ALA A 182 -1.45 16.35 11.80
CA ALA A 182 -0.10 15.82 11.55
C ALA A 182 1.00 16.80 12.00
N PRO A 183 1.10 17.14 13.28
CA PRO A 183 2.00 18.20 13.77
C PRO A 183 3.48 17.90 13.46
N LYS A 184 3.92 16.65 13.56
CA LYS A 184 5.29 16.25 13.21
C LYS A 184 5.63 16.53 11.75
N LYS A 185 4.66 16.29 10.84
CA LYS A 185 4.85 16.58 9.42
C LYS A 185 4.97 18.07 9.18
N VAL A 186 4.09 18.88 9.78
CA VAL A 186 4.13 20.35 9.67
C VAL A 186 5.46 20.88 10.18
N ALA A 187 5.90 20.48 11.37
CA ALA A 187 7.18 20.92 11.93
C ALA A 187 8.39 20.57 11.03
N LEU A 188 8.35 19.40 10.36
CA LEU A 188 9.40 19.03 9.41
C LEU A 188 9.34 19.85 8.12
N GLU A 189 8.16 20.19 7.63
CA GLU A 189 7.99 21.06 6.45
C GLU A 189 8.46 22.49 6.76
N GLU A 190 8.08 23.05 7.91
CA GLU A 190 8.55 24.37 8.36
C GLU A 190 10.09 24.39 8.54
N LYS A 191 10.66 23.33 9.10
CA LYS A 191 12.11 23.17 9.20
C LYS A 191 12.77 23.20 7.82
N ARG A 192 12.24 22.46 6.84
CA ARG A 192 12.76 22.45 5.46
C ARG A 192 12.68 23.82 4.79
N ILE A 193 11.56 24.53 4.96
CA ILE A 193 11.38 25.88 4.42
C ILE A 193 12.40 26.83 5.03
N ARG A 194 12.56 26.81 6.35
CA ARG A 194 13.50 27.66 7.08
C ARG A 194 14.96 27.40 6.71
N GLU A 195 15.31 26.13 6.48
CA GLU A 195 16.67 25.73 6.10
C GLU A 195 16.95 25.90 4.60
N GLY A 196 15.97 26.31 3.79
CA GLY A 196 16.12 26.51 2.34
C GLY A 196 16.45 25.25 1.52
N LYS A 197 16.40 24.06 2.14
CA LYS A 197 16.94 22.80 1.61
C LYS A 197 15.93 22.00 0.75
N GLN A 198 15.31 22.65 -0.23
CA GLN A 198 14.40 21.94 -1.14
C GLN A 198 15.08 21.44 -2.42
N ALA A 199 16.06 22.17 -2.93
CA ALA A 199 16.85 21.86 -4.11
C ALA A 199 18.21 22.54 -4.01
N LEU A 200 19.18 22.06 -4.78
CA LEU A 200 20.45 22.75 -4.95
C LEU A 200 20.22 24.09 -5.67
N SER A 201 20.84 25.17 -5.19
CA SER A 201 21.01 26.39 -5.97
C SER A 201 21.92 26.14 -7.18
N SER A 202 21.90 27.02 -8.18
CA SER A 202 22.79 26.89 -9.34
C SER A 202 24.25 26.81 -8.92
N LYS A 203 24.68 27.58 -7.92
CA LYS A 203 26.05 27.56 -7.39
C LYS A 203 26.36 26.19 -6.77
N GLU A 204 25.51 25.70 -5.87
CA GLU A 204 25.70 24.39 -5.23
C GLU A 204 25.74 23.25 -6.25
N LEU A 205 24.92 23.33 -7.32
CA LEU A 205 24.96 22.35 -8.41
C LEU A 205 26.30 22.41 -9.16
N THR A 206 26.81 23.61 -9.49
CA THR A 206 28.12 23.77 -10.13
C THR A 206 29.22 23.23 -9.25
N ASP A 207 29.27 23.66 -8.00
CA ASP A 207 30.25 23.16 -7.03
C ASP A 207 30.21 21.63 -6.95
N TRP A 208 29.00 21.02 -6.93
CA TRP A 208 28.82 19.56 -6.93
C TRP A 208 29.40 18.89 -8.20
N LEU A 209 29.12 19.45 -9.36
CA LEU A 209 29.64 18.96 -10.63
C LEU A 209 31.16 19.03 -10.66
N ASP A 210 31.76 20.11 -10.14
CA ASP A 210 33.19 20.27 -10.04
C ASP A 210 33.79 19.22 -9.09
N ALA A 211 33.22 19.00 -7.92
CA ALA A 211 33.66 17.97 -6.99
C ALA A 211 33.61 16.55 -7.59
N VAL A 212 32.55 16.21 -8.34
CA VAL A 212 32.45 14.93 -9.05
C VAL A 212 33.50 14.82 -10.14
N ARG A 213 33.80 15.90 -10.86
CA ARG A 213 34.85 15.96 -11.90
C ARG A 213 36.24 15.82 -11.29
N ASP A 214 36.51 16.51 -10.21
CA ASP A 214 37.78 16.46 -9.49
C ASP A 214 38.05 15.03 -8.96
N ASP A 215 37.08 14.44 -8.29
CA ASP A 215 37.16 13.04 -7.85
C ASP A 215 37.40 12.05 -9.02
N PHE A 216 36.86 12.35 -10.20
CA PHE A 216 37.11 11.53 -11.40
C PHE A 216 38.55 11.74 -11.91
N ASN A 217 39.00 12.99 -12.03
CA ASN A 217 40.36 13.33 -12.48
C ASN A 217 41.42 12.76 -11.55
N ASP A 218 41.19 12.82 -10.24
CA ASP A 218 42.05 12.29 -9.20
C ASP A 218 41.95 10.75 -9.04
N GLN A 219 41.21 10.08 -9.91
CA GLN A 219 40.97 8.61 -9.92
C GLN A 219 40.31 8.08 -8.62
N LEU A 220 39.68 8.94 -7.84
CA LEU A 220 38.91 8.60 -6.64
C LEU A 220 37.49 8.14 -7.01
N LEU A 221 37.02 8.48 -8.20
CA LEU A 221 35.76 8.05 -8.78
C LEU A 221 36.04 7.32 -10.10
N SER A 222 35.48 6.11 -10.25
CA SER A 222 35.65 5.32 -11.48
C SER A 222 34.91 5.96 -12.65
N PHE A 223 35.33 5.67 -13.89
CA PHE A 223 34.61 6.11 -15.09
C PHE A 223 33.18 5.57 -15.13
N HIS A 224 32.95 4.34 -14.65
CA HIS A 224 31.61 3.78 -14.42
C HIS A 224 30.75 4.70 -13.54
N ASP A 225 31.26 5.12 -12.40
CA ASP A 225 30.51 5.92 -11.44
C ASP A 225 30.31 7.35 -11.93
N TYR A 226 31.33 7.95 -12.55
CA TYR A 226 31.23 9.26 -13.18
C TYR A 226 30.12 9.30 -14.25
N THR A 227 30.13 8.34 -15.17
CA THR A 227 29.11 8.22 -16.21
C THR A 227 27.72 8.02 -15.62
N LEU A 228 27.60 7.19 -14.57
CA LEU A 228 26.34 6.96 -13.89
C LEU A 228 25.77 8.25 -13.24
N PHE A 229 26.64 9.05 -12.59
CA PHE A 229 26.24 10.33 -12.01
C PHE A 229 25.76 11.30 -13.09
N MET A 230 26.55 11.49 -14.14
CA MET A 230 26.21 12.42 -15.21
C MET A 230 24.93 12.02 -15.92
N LEU A 231 24.77 10.76 -16.27
CA LEU A 231 23.55 10.27 -16.92
C LEU A 231 22.31 10.45 -16.04
N THR A 232 22.38 10.08 -14.75
CA THR A 232 21.25 10.22 -13.83
C THR A 232 20.85 11.69 -13.64
N LEU A 233 21.83 12.59 -13.58
CA LEU A 233 21.60 14.04 -13.48
C LEU A 233 20.85 14.58 -14.71
N TYR A 234 21.34 14.26 -15.90
CA TYR A 234 20.75 14.77 -17.16
C TYR A 234 19.39 14.15 -17.48
N LEU A 235 19.16 12.89 -17.13
CA LEU A 235 17.86 12.26 -17.33
C LEU A 235 16.81 12.79 -16.34
N GLY A 236 17.22 13.21 -15.14
CA GLY A 236 16.30 13.61 -14.07
C GLY A 236 15.33 12.51 -13.69
N ASP A 237 15.66 11.26 -13.99
CA ASP A 237 14.84 10.08 -13.79
C ASP A 237 14.99 9.50 -12.36
N ARG A 238 14.32 8.40 -12.11
CA ARG A 238 14.54 7.67 -10.86
C ARG A 238 15.78 6.78 -11.01
N LYS A 239 16.68 6.81 -10.01
CA LYS A 239 17.88 5.94 -9.98
C LYS A 239 17.61 4.47 -10.38
N SER A 240 16.44 3.93 -10.02
CA SER A 240 16.05 2.56 -10.39
C SER A 240 15.73 2.39 -11.89
N GLU A 241 15.40 3.46 -12.59
CA GLU A 241 15.17 3.50 -14.04
C GLU A 241 16.51 3.55 -14.76
N THR A 242 17.45 4.44 -14.36
CA THR A 242 18.83 4.44 -14.87
C THR A 242 19.52 3.09 -14.65
N TYR A 243 19.36 2.47 -13.47
CA TYR A 243 19.98 1.17 -13.21
C TYR A 243 19.43 0.02 -14.07
N ALA A 244 18.22 0.18 -14.60
CA ALA A 244 17.60 -0.80 -15.49
C ALA A 244 17.98 -0.63 -16.97
N LEU A 245 18.75 0.42 -17.30
CA LEU A 245 19.16 0.70 -18.69
C LEU A 245 20.08 -0.39 -19.22
N GLN A 246 19.80 -0.80 -20.44
CA GLN A 246 20.59 -1.71 -21.25
C GLN A 246 20.96 -1.00 -22.56
N TRP A 247 22.07 -1.39 -23.19
CA TRP A 247 22.56 -0.72 -24.40
C TRP A 247 21.51 -0.64 -25.51
N LYS A 248 20.63 -1.59 -25.65
CA LYS A 248 19.53 -1.59 -26.62
C LYS A 248 18.52 -0.45 -26.45
N TYR A 249 18.56 0.26 -25.33
CA TYR A 249 17.69 1.42 -25.05
C TYR A 249 18.39 2.76 -25.28
N ILE A 250 19.62 2.75 -25.77
CA ILE A 250 20.40 3.94 -26.14
C ILE A 250 20.43 4.01 -27.66
N ASP A 251 19.87 5.07 -28.19
CA ASP A 251 19.92 5.39 -29.61
C ASP A 251 20.95 6.53 -29.80
N PHE A 252 22.13 6.17 -30.30
CA PHE A 252 23.21 7.13 -30.50
C PHE A 252 22.99 8.00 -31.74
N GLU A 253 22.27 7.52 -32.75
CA GLU A 253 21.97 8.27 -33.95
C GLU A 253 20.96 9.39 -33.66
N ASN A 254 19.87 9.07 -32.96
CA ASN A 254 18.85 10.02 -32.61
C ASN A 254 19.09 10.70 -31.26
N GLN A 255 20.21 10.43 -30.61
CA GLN A 255 20.59 10.98 -29.29
C GLN A 255 19.47 10.79 -28.23
N THR A 256 18.86 9.61 -28.17
CA THR A 256 17.77 9.35 -27.24
C THR A 256 18.04 8.18 -26.29
N VAL A 257 17.44 8.26 -25.12
CA VAL A 257 17.41 7.21 -24.09
C VAL A 257 15.98 6.81 -23.83
N ARG A 258 15.67 5.52 -23.88
CA ARG A 258 14.34 4.98 -23.66
C ARG A 258 14.21 4.37 -22.28
N LEU A 259 13.42 5.00 -21.41
CA LEU A 259 13.11 4.54 -20.06
C LEU A 259 11.82 3.70 -20.05
N LYS A 260 11.98 2.40 -20.03
CA LYS A 260 10.86 1.42 -20.06
C LYS A 260 10.76 0.59 -18.79
N TYR A 261 11.88 0.36 -18.13
CA TYR A 261 11.98 -0.52 -16.98
C TYR A 261 12.63 0.19 -15.79
N ALA A 262 12.40 -0.38 -14.61
CA ALA A 262 13.06 0.00 -13.36
C ALA A 262 13.47 -1.27 -12.61
N LEU A 263 14.50 -1.20 -11.78
CA LEU A 263 14.87 -2.28 -10.89
C LEU A 263 14.08 -2.17 -9.56
N ASP A 264 13.64 -3.31 -9.04
CA ASP A 264 13.13 -3.37 -7.66
C ASP A 264 14.28 -3.53 -6.65
N LYS A 265 13.96 -3.56 -5.37
CA LYS A 265 14.97 -3.72 -4.29
C LYS A 265 15.75 -5.04 -4.36
N HIS A 266 15.29 -6.01 -5.12
CA HIS A 266 15.96 -7.29 -5.36
C HIS A 266 16.65 -7.32 -6.72
N THR A 267 16.87 -6.16 -7.33
CA THR A 267 17.46 -5.98 -8.68
C THR A 267 16.68 -6.68 -9.80
N LYS A 268 15.41 -7.02 -9.57
CA LYS A 268 14.55 -7.58 -10.61
C LYS A 268 13.97 -6.47 -11.46
N LYS A 269 14.06 -6.64 -12.79
CA LYS A 269 13.53 -5.72 -13.78
C LYS A 269 12.01 -5.77 -13.82
N LYS A 270 11.36 -4.61 -13.62
CA LYS A 270 9.91 -4.41 -13.70
C LYS A 270 9.61 -3.20 -14.57
N PHE A 271 8.40 -3.11 -15.11
CA PHE A 271 7.98 -1.88 -15.80
C PHE A 271 8.02 -0.68 -14.85
N THR A 272 8.29 0.50 -15.41
CA THR A 272 8.24 1.77 -14.67
C THR A 272 6.90 1.96 -13.96
N LYS A 273 6.88 2.76 -12.90
CA LYS A 273 5.64 3.08 -12.18
C LYS A 273 4.63 3.74 -13.14
N GLY A 274 3.48 3.11 -13.32
CA GLY A 274 2.47 3.54 -14.30
C GLY A 274 2.65 2.94 -15.70
N ARG A 275 3.62 2.03 -15.90
CA ARG A 275 3.94 1.38 -17.20
C ARG A 275 4.21 2.40 -18.30
N LYS A 276 4.83 3.54 -17.94
CA LYS A 276 5.23 4.55 -18.91
C LYS A 276 6.46 4.08 -19.65
N ASP A 277 6.42 4.22 -20.96
CA ASP A 277 7.54 4.06 -21.89
C ASP A 277 7.91 5.48 -22.34
N THR A 278 9.04 5.99 -21.90
CA THR A 278 9.43 7.40 -22.09
C THR A 278 10.72 7.44 -22.89
N ILE A 279 10.75 8.24 -23.95
CA ILE A 279 11.95 8.53 -24.73
C ILE A 279 12.38 9.95 -24.36
N ILE A 280 13.64 10.11 -23.98
CA ILE A 280 14.23 11.37 -23.55
C ILE A 280 15.35 11.73 -24.52
N GLN A 281 15.31 12.94 -25.07
CA GLN A 281 16.41 13.54 -25.81
C GLN A 281 17.55 13.86 -24.84
N VAL A 282 18.76 13.46 -25.17
CA VAL A 282 19.95 13.63 -24.33
C VAL A 282 21.00 14.47 -25.04
N PRO A 283 21.64 15.44 -24.36
CA PRO A 283 22.67 16.27 -24.96
C PRO A 283 23.86 15.47 -25.51
N GLU A 284 24.45 15.95 -26.58
CA GLU A 284 25.59 15.32 -27.26
C GLU A 284 26.74 14.98 -26.33
N ILE A 285 27.05 15.85 -25.36
CA ILE A 285 28.10 15.62 -24.38
C ILE A 285 27.88 14.34 -23.56
N VAL A 286 26.61 14.02 -23.23
CA VAL A 286 26.27 12.79 -22.49
C VAL A 286 26.30 11.59 -23.40
N MET A 287 25.92 11.74 -24.67
CA MET A 287 26.02 10.66 -25.67
C MET A 287 27.46 10.28 -25.94
N THR A 288 28.34 11.28 -26.05
CA THR A 288 29.81 11.05 -26.20
C THR A 288 30.34 10.28 -24.99
N LEU A 289 29.99 10.71 -23.78
CA LEU A 289 30.36 10.03 -22.54
C LEU A 289 29.86 8.56 -22.54
N LEU A 290 28.65 8.32 -23.00
CA LEU A 290 28.08 6.98 -23.09
C LEU A 290 28.80 6.11 -24.17
N GLN A 291 29.23 6.69 -25.29
CA GLN A 291 30.03 5.97 -26.32
C GLN A 291 31.37 5.55 -25.74
N GLU A 292 32.05 6.45 -25.07
CA GLU A 292 33.35 6.15 -24.43
C GLU A 292 33.17 5.07 -23.35
N TRP A 293 32.15 5.19 -22.50
CA TRP A 293 31.85 4.19 -21.49
C TRP A 293 31.51 2.82 -22.09
N LYS A 294 30.78 2.80 -23.19
CA LYS A 294 30.47 1.55 -23.92
C LYS A 294 31.73 0.83 -24.39
N SER A 295 32.70 1.57 -24.91
CA SER A 295 34.00 1.03 -25.35
C SER A 295 34.80 0.50 -24.15
N VAL A 296 34.91 1.27 -23.09
CA VAL A 296 35.61 0.85 -21.85
C VAL A 296 34.96 -0.39 -21.25
N GLN A 297 33.63 -0.43 -21.16
CA GLN A 297 32.93 -1.61 -20.67
C GLN A 297 33.16 -2.83 -21.56
N ALA A 298 33.18 -2.65 -22.89
CA ALA A 298 33.46 -3.75 -23.82
C ALA A 298 34.85 -4.35 -23.58
N GLU A 299 35.87 -3.50 -23.40
CA GLU A 299 37.24 -3.95 -23.05
C GLU A 299 37.28 -4.68 -21.70
N GLN A 300 36.61 -4.15 -20.68
CA GLN A 300 36.52 -4.80 -19.35
C GLN A 300 35.88 -6.18 -19.44
N LEU A 301 34.79 -6.30 -20.22
CA LEU A 301 34.11 -7.57 -20.46
C LEU A 301 34.97 -8.56 -21.25
N LEU A 302 35.72 -8.06 -22.25
CA LEU A 302 36.61 -8.90 -23.05
C LEU A 302 37.73 -9.54 -22.20
N LYS A 303 38.28 -8.81 -21.21
CA LYS A 303 39.25 -9.35 -20.24
C LYS A 303 38.67 -10.52 -19.43
N LEU A 304 37.34 -10.53 -19.24
CA LEU A 304 36.61 -11.64 -18.63
C LEU A 304 36.14 -12.70 -19.62
N LYS A 305 36.56 -12.60 -20.88
CA LYS A 305 36.13 -13.45 -22.04
C LYS A 305 34.62 -13.37 -22.28
N ILE A 306 34.02 -12.22 -22.04
CA ILE A 306 32.59 -11.95 -22.24
C ILE A 306 32.44 -10.95 -23.36
N LYS A 307 31.55 -11.25 -24.33
CA LYS A 307 31.20 -10.32 -25.42
C LYS A 307 30.08 -9.40 -24.94
N GLN A 308 30.26 -8.08 -25.06
CA GLN A 308 29.21 -7.11 -24.82
C GLN A 308 28.05 -7.34 -25.80
N THR A 309 26.83 -7.32 -25.26
CA THR A 309 25.58 -7.50 -26.04
C THR A 309 24.65 -6.31 -25.87
N PRO A 310 23.63 -6.14 -26.74
CA PRO A 310 22.61 -5.13 -26.52
C PRO A 310 21.83 -5.25 -25.19
N ASP A 311 21.78 -6.45 -24.61
CA ASP A 311 21.15 -6.72 -23.32
C ASP A 311 22.04 -6.46 -22.12
N GLN A 312 23.31 -6.09 -22.31
CA GLN A 312 24.22 -5.70 -21.24
C GLN A 312 23.69 -4.43 -20.56
N TYR A 313 23.60 -4.47 -19.21
CA TYR A 313 23.30 -3.26 -18.44
C TYR A 313 24.40 -2.23 -18.60
N LEU A 314 24.05 -0.95 -18.71
CA LEU A 314 25.04 0.13 -18.77
C LEU A 314 25.89 0.14 -17.50
N PHE A 315 25.26 -0.08 -16.36
CA PHE A 315 25.90 -0.07 -15.05
C PHE A 315 25.73 -1.44 -14.39
N SER A 316 26.77 -2.25 -14.50
CA SER A 316 26.76 -3.63 -14.02
C SER A 316 28.10 -4.00 -13.37
N TYR A 317 28.08 -5.09 -12.65
CA TYR A 317 29.27 -5.71 -12.06
C TYR A 317 29.22 -7.23 -12.25
N SER A 318 30.37 -7.86 -12.06
CA SER A 318 30.49 -9.32 -12.01
C SER A 318 30.68 -9.77 -10.57
N LYS A 319 29.98 -10.82 -10.17
CA LYS A 319 30.12 -11.40 -8.83
C LYS A 319 31.29 -12.37 -8.76
N PRO A 320 31.91 -12.55 -7.60
CA PRO A 320 32.93 -13.58 -7.40
C PRO A 320 32.42 -15.00 -7.72
N SER A 321 31.11 -15.24 -7.66
CA SER A 321 30.46 -16.50 -8.03
C SER A 321 30.47 -16.79 -9.53
N GLY A 322 31.01 -15.87 -10.36
CA GLY A 322 31.02 -16.00 -11.83
C GLY A 322 29.76 -15.45 -12.52
N GLU A 323 28.75 -14.98 -11.75
CA GLU A 323 27.59 -14.30 -12.34
C GLU A 323 27.99 -12.94 -12.88
N VAL A 324 27.71 -12.69 -14.16
CA VAL A 324 28.07 -11.47 -14.89
C VAL A 324 26.83 -10.68 -15.27
N ASN A 325 27.01 -9.43 -15.71
CA ASN A 325 25.91 -8.52 -16.07
C ASN A 325 24.90 -8.29 -14.91
N CYS A 326 25.40 -8.28 -13.67
CA CYS A 326 24.58 -7.96 -12.53
C CYS A 326 24.36 -6.46 -12.44
N PRO A 327 23.10 -5.95 -12.47
CA PRO A 327 22.86 -4.52 -12.33
C PRO A 327 23.23 -4.04 -10.95
N VAL A 328 23.65 -2.78 -10.82
CA VAL A 328 23.99 -2.16 -9.54
C VAL A 328 22.83 -2.21 -8.55
N HIS A 329 23.12 -2.35 -7.26
CA HIS A 329 22.08 -2.45 -6.22
C HIS A 329 21.40 -1.10 -5.95
N THR A 330 20.22 -1.15 -5.34
CA THR A 330 19.31 0.00 -5.19
C THR A 330 19.92 1.21 -4.48
N ASP A 331 20.90 0.99 -3.58
CA ASP A 331 21.53 2.06 -2.79
C ASP A 331 22.91 2.44 -3.30
N TYR A 332 23.30 1.96 -4.49
CA TYR A 332 24.66 2.16 -5.03
C TYR A 332 25.04 3.65 -5.10
N LEU A 333 24.24 4.49 -5.74
CA LEU A 333 24.49 5.94 -5.80
C LEU A 333 24.55 6.59 -4.42
N ASN A 334 23.73 6.16 -3.46
CA ASN A 334 23.75 6.71 -2.11
C ASN A 334 25.12 6.51 -1.44
N TYR A 335 25.73 5.32 -1.60
CA TYR A 335 27.07 5.06 -1.07
C TYR A 335 28.14 5.91 -1.77
N ARG A 336 28.05 6.07 -3.09
CA ARG A 336 28.99 6.90 -3.87
C ARG A 336 28.86 8.38 -3.51
N ILE A 337 27.64 8.92 -3.42
CA ILE A 337 27.38 10.28 -2.95
C ILE A 337 27.98 10.50 -1.54
N ASN A 338 27.78 9.54 -0.62
CA ASN A 338 28.34 9.66 0.72
C ASN A 338 29.87 9.66 0.73
N SER A 339 30.53 8.95 -0.19
CA SER A 339 31.98 8.99 -0.35
C SER A 339 32.47 10.36 -0.84
N ILE A 340 31.80 10.94 -1.85
CA ILE A 340 32.08 12.29 -2.36
C ILE A 340 31.89 13.32 -1.24
N LYS A 341 30.77 13.28 -0.50
CA LYS A 341 30.49 14.17 0.63
C LYS A 341 31.57 14.15 1.71
N LYS A 342 32.21 13.02 1.94
CA LYS A 342 33.30 12.91 2.92
C LYS A 342 34.57 13.63 2.47
N ARG A 343 34.84 13.65 1.17
CA ARG A 343 36.00 14.32 0.58
C ARG A 343 35.76 15.82 0.37
N HIS A 344 34.52 16.17 0.06
CA HIS A 344 34.09 17.56 -0.20
C HIS A 344 33.04 17.98 0.84
N PRO A 345 33.46 18.43 2.05
CA PRO A 345 32.54 18.72 3.17
C PRO A 345 31.60 19.90 2.96
N ILE A 346 31.71 20.62 1.84
CA ILE A 346 30.87 21.77 1.46
C ILE A 346 29.39 21.34 1.17
N TRP A 347 29.13 20.06 1.12
CA TRP A 347 27.91 19.42 0.62
C TRP A 347 26.92 18.97 1.70
N PHE A 348 26.57 19.84 2.62
CA PHE A 348 25.55 19.50 3.61
C PHE A 348 24.13 19.89 3.13
N ILE A 349 23.47 18.95 2.48
CA ILE A 349 22.03 18.95 2.30
C ILE A 349 21.43 17.75 3.00
#